data_ee636edf5ca9699c88e114ade64c55a9
#
_entry.id   ee636edf5ca9699c88e114ade64c55a9
#
_cell.length_a   1.000
_cell.length_b   1.000
_cell.length_c   1.000
_cell.angle_alpha   90.00
_cell.angle_beta   90.00
_cell.angle_gamma   90.00
#
_symmetry.space_group_name_H-M   'P 1'
#
loop_
_entity.id
_entity.type
_entity.pdbx_description
1 polymer ?
#
loop_
_entity_poly.entity_id
_entity_poly.type
_entity_poly.pdbx_seq_one_letter_code
_entity_poly.pdbx_strand_id
1 'polypeptide(L)'
;MNPLVDIAQFIVNEILSVPAFLIGIITAVGLAALRKSAGQVIGGAIKATLGFLLIGAGATLVVASLEPLGAMIQAATGAQGVIPTNEAIAGIAQQEYGGQVAWLMILGFAVSLLLARITPLRYVFLTGHHVLFMATMITIILATAGYNSWIVVILGALLLGVLMVSLPAIAHPWTRRITGDDSIAIGHFGTAGYVAAGATGKLVGGKGTKLSPSTEDLKLPEGLRFLRDSMVSTALSMVLMYVIIAALAHARVGAEEAFASFPNGATGAGNYYMQAVTQGLSFGVAVAVILFGVRTILGELIPAFQGIAAKVVPGAIPALDAPIVFPYAQNAVLIGFVSSFVGGLVSLAILAVWLNPAFGIALILPGLVPHFFTGGAAGVYGNATGGRRGAILGAFVNGLLITILPAFLLQVLGAFGSEKTTFGDADFGWFGILLGLSSRAPGVIGIILMTLLGAVIFALGLWSQKKLVAGNWDPTPHRPSAKKSAAIGGNDKLAPSATRMKTYPKIAPPAGAPVPPKTL
;
A
#
# COMPACT_ATOMS: atom_id res chain seq x y z
N MET A 1 21.39 -16.90 29.93
CA MET A 1 20.88 -15.92 28.94
C MET A 1 21.32 -14.53 29.41
N ASN A 2 21.70 -13.65 28.52
CA ASN A 2 22.17 -12.31 28.92
C ASN A 2 20.96 -11.38 29.02
N PRO A 3 20.61 -10.82 30.21
CA PRO A 3 19.41 -9.98 30.39
C PRO A 3 19.34 -8.78 29.42
N LEU A 4 20.48 -8.28 28.96
CA LEU A 4 20.53 -7.20 27.96
C LEU A 4 20.05 -7.67 26.58
N VAL A 5 20.34 -8.92 26.22
CA VAL A 5 19.86 -9.52 24.96
C VAL A 5 18.36 -9.75 25.02
N ASP A 6 17.86 -10.25 26.16
CA ASP A 6 16.43 -10.50 26.36
C ASP A 6 15.63 -9.18 26.33
N ILE A 7 16.14 -8.10 26.95
CA ILE A 7 15.54 -6.76 26.88
C ILE A 7 15.58 -6.21 25.46
N ALA A 8 16.70 -6.35 24.75
CA ALA A 8 16.80 -5.90 23.38
C ALA A 8 15.84 -6.65 22.46
N GLN A 9 15.73 -7.96 22.62
CA GLN A 9 14.75 -8.79 21.89
C GLN A 9 13.32 -8.40 22.20
N PHE A 10 12.98 -8.15 23.47
CA PHE A 10 11.66 -7.66 23.86
C PHE A 10 11.34 -6.32 23.18
N ILE A 11 12.24 -5.35 23.26
CA ILE A 11 12.03 -4.04 22.60
C ILE A 11 11.84 -4.21 21.10
N VAL A 12 12.60 -5.10 20.47
CA VAL A 12 12.51 -5.36 19.04
C VAL A 12 11.20 -6.05 18.69
N ASN A 13 10.89 -7.15 19.38
CA ASN A 13 9.78 -8.02 18.99
C ASN A 13 8.42 -7.46 19.39
N GLU A 14 8.32 -6.79 20.56
CA GLU A 14 7.03 -6.37 21.12
C GLU A 14 6.75 -4.87 20.88
N ILE A 15 7.78 -4.07 20.60
CA ILE A 15 7.59 -2.63 20.43
C ILE A 15 7.92 -2.18 19.01
N LEU A 16 9.14 -2.45 18.53
CA LEU A 16 9.60 -1.93 17.24
C LEU A 16 9.09 -2.75 16.05
N SER A 17 8.79 -4.03 16.23
CA SER A 17 8.16 -4.86 15.19
C SER A 17 6.64 -4.61 15.09
N VAL A 18 6.03 -3.94 16.07
CA VAL A 18 4.63 -3.52 16.02
C VAL A 18 4.54 -2.11 15.44
N PRO A 19 4.15 -1.95 14.16
CA PRO A 19 4.18 -0.65 13.47
C PRO A 19 3.38 0.44 14.18
N ALA A 20 2.30 0.06 14.86
CA ALA A 20 1.47 0.98 15.63
C ALA A 20 2.24 1.67 16.75
N PHE A 21 3.06 0.92 17.51
CA PHE A 21 3.88 1.50 18.57
C PHE A 21 5.03 2.32 18.02
N LEU A 22 5.65 1.88 16.93
CA LEU A 22 6.71 2.63 16.25
C LEU A 22 6.21 4.01 15.81
N ILE A 23 5.04 4.10 15.17
CA ILE A 23 4.43 5.37 14.75
C ILE A 23 4.08 6.24 15.96
N GLY A 24 3.56 5.65 17.04
CA GLY A 24 3.31 6.35 18.30
C GLY A 24 4.58 6.95 18.90
N ILE A 25 5.67 6.19 18.97
CA ILE A 25 6.98 6.64 19.47
C ILE A 25 7.54 7.78 18.59
N ILE A 26 7.52 7.61 17.27
CA ILE A 26 7.97 8.65 16.33
C ILE A 26 7.16 9.93 16.52
N THR A 27 5.84 9.81 16.67
CA THR A 27 4.95 10.95 16.93
C THR A 27 5.30 11.63 18.28
N ALA A 28 5.49 10.84 19.34
CA ALA A 28 5.90 11.37 20.66
C ALA A 28 7.23 12.13 20.58
N VAL A 29 8.25 11.53 19.97
CA VAL A 29 9.58 12.15 19.81
C VAL A 29 9.47 13.44 18.99
N GLY A 30 8.69 13.42 17.92
CA GLY A 30 8.50 14.61 17.09
C GLY A 30 7.78 15.74 17.82
N LEU A 31 6.70 15.46 18.53
CA LEU A 31 5.97 16.45 19.33
C LEU A 31 6.80 16.98 20.51
N ALA A 32 7.58 16.11 21.18
CA ALA A 32 8.53 16.53 22.21
C ALA A 32 9.64 17.40 21.64
N ALA A 33 10.15 17.09 20.45
CA ALA A 33 11.12 17.93 19.74
C ALA A 33 10.57 19.33 19.40
N LEU A 34 9.25 19.43 19.19
CA LEU A 34 8.52 20.70 19.03
C LEU A 34 8.21 21.39 20.36
N ARG A 35 8.68 20.86 21.49
CA ARG A 35 8.42 21.38 22.84
C ARG A 35 6.91 21.47 23.16
N LYS A 36 6.10 20.54 22.65
CA LYS A 36 4.68 20.43 23.02
C LYS A 36 4.55 19.99 24.48
N SER A 37 3.43 20.32 25.11
CA SER A 37 3.15 19.87 26.48
C SER A 37 3.10 18.35 26.60
N ALA A 38 3.39 17.79 27.79
CA ALA A 38 3.35 16.35 28.00
C ALA A 38 2.00 15.73 27.61
N GLY A 39 0.89 16.39 27.92
CA GLY A 39 -0.44 15.95 27.50
C GLY A 39 -0.64 15.91 25.99
N GLN A 40 -0.07 16.89 25.24
CA GLN A 40 -0.10 16.88 23.79
C GLN A 40 0.78 15.77 23.20
N VAL A 41 1.94 15.52 23.78
CA VAL A 41 2.86 14.45 23.37
C VAL A 41 2.21 13.08 23.55
N ILE A 42 1.71 12.82 24.75
CA ILE A 42 1.05 11.53 25.07
C ILE A 42 -0.23 11.35 24.23
N GLY A 43 -1.08 12.38 24.18
CA GLY A 43 -2.32 12.32 23.42
C GLY A 43 -2.09 12.13 21.92
N GLY A 44 -1.10 12.82 21.33
CA GLY A 44 -0.72 12.67 19.92
C GLY A 44 -0.14 11.29 19.62
N ALA A 45 0.74 10.77 20.49
CA ALA A 45 1.29 9.42 20.36
C ALA A 45 0.19 8.35 20.39
N ILE A 46 -0.71 8.42 21.37
CA ILE A 46 -1.83 7.49 21.48
C ILE A 46 -2.73 7.56 20.24
N LYS A 47 -3.09 8.76 19.77
CA LYS A 47 -3.92 8.92 18.58
C LYS A 47 -3.24 8.34 17.33
N ALA A 48 -1.93 8.57 17.15
CA ALA A 48 -1.20 8.01 16.01
C ALA A 48 -1.16 6.47 16.08
N THR A 49 -0.93 5.91 17.26
CA THR A 49 -1.01 4.46 17.50
C THR A 49 -2.41 3.92 17.21
N LEU A 50 -3.46 4.54 17.75
CA LEU A 50 -4.85 4.13 17.52
C LEU A 50 -5.24 4.27 16.04
N GLY A 51 -4.81 5.32 15.36
CA GLY A 51 -5.04 5.50 13.93
C GLY A 51 -4.41 4.37 13.11
N PHE A 52 -3.22 3.91 13.47
CA PHE A 52 -2.59 2.77 12.81
C PHE A 52 -3.32 1.45 13.12
N LEU A 53 -3.71 1.24 14.37
CA LEU A 53 -4.50 0.06 14.75
C LEU A 53 -5.86 0.03 14.04
N LEU A 54 -6.49 1.18 13.81
CA LEU A 54 -7.70 1.29 12.99
C LEU A 54 -7.46 0.88 11.54
N ILE A 55 -6.31 1.25 10.94
CA ILE A 55 -5.95 0.78 9.59
C ILE A 55 -5.80 -0.74 9.59
N GLY A 56 -5.10 -1.30 10.58
CA GLY A 56 -4.95 -2.75 10.73
C GLY A 56 -6.28 -3.47 10.92
N ALA A 57 -7.15 -2.97 11.81
CA ALA A 57 -8.49 -3.51 12.02
C ALA A 57 -9.34 -3.44 10.74
N GLY A 58 -9.28 -2.32 10.01
CA GLY A 58 -9.93 -2.18 8.73
C GLY A 58 -9.38 -3.14 7.68
N ALA A 59 -8.06 -3.36 7.63
CA ALA A 59 -7.44 -4.33 6.74
C ALA A 59 -7.89 -5.77 7.05
N THR A 60 -7.96 -6.14 8.33
CA THR A 60 -8.51 -7.44 8.76
C THR A 60 -9.96 -7.63 8.33
N LEU A 61 -10.80 -6.60 8.47
CA LEU A 61 -12.19 -6.63 7.98
C LEU A 61 -12.26 -6.75 6.46
N VAL A 62 -11.34 -6.09 5.72
CA VAL A 62 -11.22 -6.25 4.25
C VAL A 62 -10.92 -7.71 3.93
N VAL A 63 -9.88 -8.30 4.54
CA VAL A 63 -9.50 -9.71 4.31
C VAL A 63 -10.69 -10.63 4.60
N ALA A 64 -11.30 -10.52 5.76
CA ALA A 64 -12.44 -11.34 6.15
C ALA A 64 -13.64 -11.19 5.20
N SER A 65 -13.89 -9.98 4.69
CA SER A 65 -14.95 -9.75 3.71
C SER A 65 -14.61 -10.30 2.33
N LEU A 66 -13.32 -10.41 1.94
CA LEU A 66 -12.89 -10.86 0.63
C LEU A 66 -12.64 -12.37 0.54
N GLU A 67 -12.47 -13.06 1.64
CA GLU A 67 -12.21 -14.51 1.67
C GLU A 67 -13.31 -15.33 0.99
N PRO A 68 -14.62 -15.12 1.27
CA PRO A 68 -15.69 -15.83 0.57
C PRO A 68 -15.74 -15.52 -0.93
N LEU A 69 -15.37 -14.28 -1.31
CA LEU A 69 -15.31 -13.90 -2.71
C LEU A 69 -14.24 -14.68 -3.47
N GLY A 70 -13.08 -14.93 -2.85
CA GLY A 70 -12.02 -15.77 -3.39
C GLY A 70 -12.50 -17.20 -3.64
N ALA A 71 -13.22 -17.79 -2.69
CA ALA A 71 -13.83 -19.11 -2.83
C ALA A 71 -14.86 -19.17 -3.97
N MET A 72 -15.73 -18.15 -4.07
CA MET A 72 -16.70 -18.03 -5.17
C MET A 72 -16.02 -17.87 -6.54
N ILE A 73 -14.92 -17.12 -6.63
CA ILE A 73 -14.15 -16.97 -7.87
C ILE A 73 -13.58 -18.33 -8.28
N GLN A 74 -13.03 -19.09 -7.35
CA GLN A 74 -12.53 -20.42 -7.60
C GLN A 74 -13.66 -21.35 -8.10
N ALA A 75 -14.81 -21.34 -7.45
CA ALA A 75 -15.98 -22.07 -7.87
C ALA A 75 -16.47 -21.63 -9.27
N ALA A 76 -16.52 -20.34 -9.54
CA ALA A 76 -16.94 -19.77 -10.83
C ALA A 76 -15.94 -20.01 -11.97
N THR A 77 -14.63 -20.14 -11.70
CA THR A 77 -13.60 -20.22 -12.73
C THR A 77 -12.85 -21.56 -12.77
N GLY A 78 -12.85 -22.32 -11.66
CA GLY A 78 -12.06 -23.55 -11.49
C GLY A 78 -10.57 -23.31 -11.28
N ALA A 79 -10.13 -22.08 -11.05
CA ALA A 79 -8.72 -21.74 -10.85
C ALA A 79 -8.26 -22.12 -9.43
N GLN A 80 -7.17 -22.90 -9.34
CA GLN A 80 -6.43 -23.17 -8.11
C GLN A 80 -5.00 -22.71 -8.28
N GLY A 81 -4.37 -22.21 -7.21
CA GLY A 81 -3.00 -21.74 -7.29
C GLY A 81 -2.52 -21.04 -6.01
N VAL A 82 -1.44 -20.30 -6.14
CA VAL A 82 -0.82 -19.54 -5.06
C VAL A 82 -1.51 -18.20 -4.90
N ILE A 83 -1.85 -17.82 -3.67
CA ILE A 83 -2.51 -16.55 -3.32
C ILE A 83 -1.46 -15.60 -2.74
N PRO A 84 -1.20 -14.45 -3.36
CA PRO A 84 -0.32 -13.44 -2.78
C PRO A 84 -0.91 -12.86 -1.50
N THR A 85 -0.24 -13.09 -0.36
CA THR A 85 -0.61 -12.58 0.96
C THR A 85 0.66 -12.32 1.76
N ASN A 86 1.10 -11.06 1.80
CA ASN A 86 2.35 -10.66 2.46
C ASN A 86 2.40 -11.08 3.93
N GLU A 87 1.26 -10.98 4.64
CA GLU A 87 1.14 -11.34 6.05
C GLU A 87 1.38 -12.84 6.28
N ALA A 88 0.82 -13.68 5.41
CA ALA A 88 0.91 -15.13 5.55
C ALA A 88 2.35 -15.61 5.32
N ILE A 89 2.98 -15.23 4.20
CA ILE A 89 4.35 -15.66 3.90
C ILE A 89 5.35 -15.09 4.91
N ALA A 90 5.15 -13.84 5.37
CA ALA A 90 5.96 -13.26 6.42
C ALA A 90 5.79 -14.00 7.75
N GLY A 91 4.56 -14.37 8.12
CA GLY A 91 4.28 -15.13 9.34
C GLY A 91 4.94 -16.51 9.34
N ILE A 92 4.92 -17.22 8.22
CA ILE A 92 5.60 -18.52 8.06
C ILE A 92 7.11 -18.34 8.24
N ALA A 93 7.70 -17.36 7.56
CA ALA A 93 9.14 -17.12 7.60
C ALA A 93 9.66 -16.65 8.97
N GLN A 94 8.82 -15.96 9.77
CA GLN A 94 9.20 -15.55 11.13
C GLN A 94 9.51 -16.73 12.05
N GLN A 95 8.93 -17.91 11.81
CA GLN A 95 9.22 -19.10 12.61
C GLN A 95 10.68 -19.58 12.43
N GLU A 96 11.24 -19.40 11.24
CA GLU A 96 12.59 -19.86 10.91
C GLU A 96 13.64 -18.71 10.98
N TYR A 97 13.27 -17.52 10.49
CA TYR A 97 14.22 -16.42 10.29
C TYR A 97 13.91 -15.17 11.12
N GLY A 98 13.00 -15.24 12.11
CA GLY A 98 12.52 -14.06 12.86
C GLY A 98 13.64 -13.20 13.45
N GLY A 99 14.70 -13.82 13.97
CA GLY A 99 15.88 -13.12 14.51
C GLY A 99 16.64 -12.30 13.46
N GLN A 100 16.92 -12.88 12.28
CA GLN A 100 17.60 -12.17 11.20
C GLN A 100 16.73 -11.05 10.64
N VAL A 101 15.42 -11.29 10.46
CA VAL A 101 14.46 -10.30 9.98
C VAL A 101 14.41 -9.09 10.92
N ALA A 102 14.36 -9.31 12.23
CA ALA A 102 14.32 -8.24 13.21
C ALA A 102 15.58 -7.36 13.16
N TRP A 103 16.77 -7.96 13.14
CA TRP A 103 18.01 -7.23 13.03
C TRP A 103 18.15 -6.50 11.70
N LEU A 104 17.78 -7.14 10.59
CA LEU A 104 17.81 -6.54 9.26
C LEU A 104 16.86 -5.33 9.21
N MET A 105 15.67 -5.43 9.79
CA MET A 105 14.70 -4.34 9.85
C MET A 105 15.24 -3.13 10.62
N ILE A 106 15.82 -3.34 11.82
CA ILE A 106 16.38 -2.24 12.64
C ILE A 106 17.54 -1.56 11.93
N LEU A 107 18.51 -2.35 11.48
CA LEU A 107 19.69 -1.82 10.81
C LEU A 107 19.32 -1.16 9.48
N GLY A 108 18.38 -1.73 8.72
CA GLY A 108 17.86 -1.15 7.49
C GLY A 108 17.20 0.21 7.73
N PHE A 109 16.41 0.33 8.80
CA PHE A 109 15.84 1.62 9.20
C PHE A 109 16.92 2.63 9.58
N ALA A 110 17.93 2.22 10.36
CA ALA A 110 19.07 3.07 10.71
C ALA A 110 19.86 3.53 9.47
N VAL A 111 20.13 2.62 8.52
CA VAL A 111 20.76 2.95 7.23
C VAL A 111 19.90 3.95 6.45
N SER A 112 18.58 3.76 6.39
CA SER A 112 17.69 4.69 5.69
C SER A 112 17.73 6.10 6.28
N LEU A 113 17.74 6.22 7.61
CA LEU A 113 17.87 7.52 8.29
C LEU A 113 19.23 8.16 8.02
N LEU A 114 20.31 7.38 8.04
CA LEU A 114 21.66 7.85 7.71
C LEU A 114 21.70 8.39 6.26
N LEU A 115 21.21 7.61 5.30
CA LEU A 115 21.13 8.02 3.90
C LEU A 115 20.27 9.27 3.73
N ALA A 116 19.11 9.34 4.39
CA ALA A 116 18.25 10.51 4.35
C ALA A 116 18.95 11.77 4.94
N ARG A 117 19.85 11.59 5.91
CA ARG A 117 20.60 12.68 6.55
C ARG A 117 21.73 13.24 5.68
N ILE A 118 22.49 12.34 5.02
CA ILE A 118 23.74 12.70 4.32
C ILE A 118 23.56 12.88 2.80
N THR A 119 22.37 12.59 2.26
CA THR A 119 22.09 12.70 0.83
C THR A 119 20.87 13.60 0.56
N PRO A 120 20.61 13.99 -0.69
CA PRO A 120 19.40 14.74 -1.02
C PRO A 120 18.12 13.88 -0.96
N LEU A 121 18.20 12.56 -0.75
CA LEU A 121 17.06 11.64 -0.60
C LEU A 121 16.44 11.74 0.80
N ARG A 122 15.86 12.88 1.14
CA ARG A 122 15.36 13.18 2.49
C ARG A 122 14.03 12.53 2.82
N TYR A 123 13.83 11.28 2.41
CA TYR A 123 12.61 10.53 2.65
C TYR A 123 12.76 9.66 3.89
N VAL A 124 11.72 9.63 4.73
CA VAL A 124 11.64 8.74 5.88
C VAL A 124 10.45 7.80 5.68
N PHE A 125 10.76 6.52 5.48
CA PHE A 125 9.79 5.47 5.22
C PHE A 125 9.08 5.07 6.52
N LEU A 126 7.76 5.26 6.60
CA LEU A 126 7.00 5.09 7.84
C LEU A 126 6.03 3.91 7.83
N THR A 127 5.95 3.18 6.72
CA THR A 127 5.08 2.01 6.58
C THR A 127 5.76 0.76 7.15
N GLY A 128 5.71 0.60 8.47
CA GLY A 128 6.47 -0.41 9.20
C GLY A 128 6.17 -1.85 8.78
N HIS A 129 4.91 -2.20 8.47
CA HIS A 129 4.56 -3.54 8.00
C HIS A 129 5.21 -3.85 6.64
N HIS A 130 5.30 -2.90 5.72
CA HIS A 130 6.04 -3.08 4.47
C HIS A 130 7.54 -3.27 4.71
N VAL A 131 8.12 -2.53 5.68
CA VAL A 131 9.53 -2.73 6.08
C VAL A 131 9.74 -4.17 6.57
N LEU A 132 8.83 -4.69 7.40
CA LEU A 132 8.86 -6.08 7.87
C LEU A 132 8.78 -7.07 6.69
N PHE A 133 7.84 -6.90 5.78
CA PHE A 133 7.65 -7.82 4.65
C PHE A 133 8.87 -7.81 3.72
N MET A 134 9.44 -6.66 3.41
CA MET A 134 10.65 -6.56 2.58
C MET A 134 11.87 -7.13 3.28
N ALA A 135 12.04 -6.87 4.58
CA ALA A 135 13.09 -7.48 5.39
C ALA A 135 12.97 -9.01 5.37
N THR A 136 11.76 -9.53 5.50
CA THR A 136 11.47 -10.97 5.45
C THR A 136 11.84 -11.57 4.09
N MET A 137 11.40 -10.94 2.99
CA MET A 137 11.72 -11.42 1.64
C MET A 137 13.23 -11.42 1.36
N ILE A 138 13.94 -10.36 1.72
CA ILE A 138 15.40 -10.29 1.58
C ILE A 138 16.06 -11.40 2.39
N THR A 139 15.61 -11.63 3.62
CA THR A 139 16.13 -12.68 4.49
C THR A 139 15.93 -14.07 3.88
N ILE A 140 14.72 -14.39 3.42
CA ILE A 140 14.40 -15.66 2.75
C ILE A 140 15.37 -15.89 1.59
N ILE A 141 15.47 -14.92 0.67
CA ILE A 141 16.28 -15.04 -0.54
C ILE A 141 17.76 -15.28 -0.20
N LEU A 142 18.32 -14.49 0.72
CA LEU A 142 19.74 -14.60 1.06
C LEU A 142 20.04 -15.85 1.89
N ALA A 143 19.17 -16.22 2.83
CA ALA A 143 19.36 -17.41 3.66
C ALA A 143 19.23 -18.69 2.83
N THR A 144 18.21 -18.78 1.95
CA THR A 144 18.03 -19.95 1.07
C THR A 144 19.09 -20.06 -0.02
N ALA A 145 19.75 -18.95 -0.37
CA ALA A 145 20.95 -18.95 -1.23
C ALA A 145 22.24 -19.41 -0.49
N GLY A 146 22.16 -19.70 0.82
CA GLY A 146 23.26 -20.24 1.62
C GLY A 146 24.21 -19.19 2.20
N TYR A 147 23.83 -17.92 2.21
CA TYR A 147 24.64 -16.89 2.88
C TYR A 147 24.53 -17.00 4.40
N ASN A 148 25.64 -16.77 5.11
CA ASN A 148 25.64 -16.79 6.57
C ASN A 148 24.83 -15.61 7.16
N SER A 149 24.35 -15.78 8.39
CA SER A 149 23.45 -14.82 9.05
C SER A 149 23.97 -13.37 9.09
N TRP A 150 25.29 -13.17 9.21
CA TRP A 150 25.88 -11.82 9.21
C TRP A 150 25.77 -11.15 7.85
N ILE A 151 26.05 -11.90 6.76
CA ILE A 151 25.88 -11.38 5.40
C ILE A 151 24.41 -11.08 5.14
N VAL A 152 23.49 -11.98 5.53
CA VAL A 152 22.04 -11.77 5.42
C VAL A 152 21.63 -10.45 6.08
N VAL A 153 22.04 -10.24 7.33
CA VAL A 153 21.65 -9.05 8.10
C VAL A 153 22.30 -7.78 7.55
N ILE A 154 23.62 -7.78 7.34
CA ILE A 154 24.35 -6.55 6.96
C ILE A 154 24.00 -6.13 5.52
N LEU A 155 24.14 -7.05 4.56
CA LEU A 155 23.84 -6.76 3.16
C LEU A 155 22.34 -6.46 2.97
N GLY A 156 21.48 -7.26 3.62
CA GLY A 156 20.04 -7.03 3.60
C GLY A 156 19.65 -5.68 4.17
N ALA A 157 20.26 -5.26 5.30
CA ALA A 157 19.99 -3.94 5.89
C ALA A 157 20.42 -2.78 4.97
N LEU A 158 21.56 -2.91 4.29
CA LEU A 158 22.01 -1.93 3.29
C LEU A 158 21.02 -1.83 2.13
N LEU A 159 20.59 -2.96 1.58
CA LEU A 159 19.61 -3.01 0.48
C LEU A 159 18.26 -2.44 0.91
N LEU A 160 17.75 -2.84 2.06
CA LEU A 160 16.50 -2.32 2.62
C LEU A 160 16.55 -0.81 2.82
N GLY A 161 17.63 -0.31 3.44
CA GLY A 161 17.82 1.13 3.67
C GLY A 161 17.87 1.93 2.37
N VAL A 162 18.51 1.41 1.34
CA VAL A 162 18.54 2.00 -0.01
C VAL A 162 17.14 2.04 -0.63
N LEU A 163 16.37 0.95 -0.56
CA LEU A 163 15.00 0.90 -1.07
C LEU A 163 14.12 1.96 -0.38
N MET A 164 14.22 2.06 0.95
CA MET A 164 13.41 2.96 1.76
C MET A 164 13.59 4.45 1.44
N VAL A 165 14.74 4.86 0.91
CA VAL A 165 14.95 6.27 0.50
C VAL A 165 14.80 6.47 -1.01
N SER A 166 15.11 5.46 -1.82
CA SER A 166 15.16 5.59 -3.28
C SER A 166 13.78 5.44 -3.93
N LEU A 167 12.97 4.46 -3.49
CA LEU A 167 11.64 4.24 -4.07
C LEU A 167 10.70 5.43 -3.84
N PRO A 168 10.61 6.02 -2.63
CA PRO A 168 9.85 7.24 -2.44
C PRO A 168 10.32 8.38 -3.37
N ALA A 169 11.64 8.56 -3.56
CA ALA A 169 12.18 9.58 -4.45
C ALA A 169 11.80 9.37 -5.92
N ILE A 170 11.73 8.11 -6.37
CA ILE A 170 11.32 7.75 -7.74
C ILE A 170 9.83 8.03 -7.95
N ALA A 171 8.99 7.73 -6.94
CA ALA A 171 7.55 7.99 -7.01
C ALA A 171 7.17 9.46 -6.78
N HIS A 172 8.03 10.25 -6.11
CA HIS A 172 7.67 11.57 -5.60
C HIS A 172 7.12 12.55 -6.65
N PRO A 173 7.68 12.66 -7.87
CA PRO A 173 7.11 13.55 -8.90
C PRO A 173 5.66 13.22 -9.25
N TRP A 174 5.32 11.94 -9.21
CA TRP A 174 3.97 11.44 -9.46
C TRP A 174 3.06 11.67 -8.26
N THR A 175 3.56 11.44 -7.03
CA THR A 175 2.84 11.71 -5.77
C THR A 175 2.53 13.19 -5.64
N ARG A 176 3.51 14.08 -5.87
CA ARG A 176 3.33 15.52 -5.90
C ARG A 176 2.24 15.96 -6.87
N ARG A 177 2.09 15.26 -8.00
CA ARG A 177 1.01 15.51 -8.96
C ARG A 177 -0.36 15.28 -8.35
N ILE A 178 -0.50 14.30 -7.44
CA ILE A 178 -1.74 13.96 -6.75
C ILE A 178 -2.00 14.95 -5.60
N THR A 179 -1.00 15.16 -4.74
CA THR A 179 -1.13 15.96 -3.51
C THR A 179 -1.12 17.47 -3.76
N GLY A 180 -0.47 17.88 -4.86
CA GLY A 180 -0.26 19.27 -5.23
C GLY A 180 0.91 19.95 -4.50
N ASP A 181 1.68 19.23 -3.67
CA ASP A 181 2.87 19.71 -2.97
C ASP A 181 3.84 18.58 -2.60
N ASP A 182 4.96 18.96 -1.96
CA ASP A 182 6.03 18.05 -1.56
C ASP A 182 5.94 17.65 -0.07
N SER A 183 4.79 17.82 0.57
CA SER A 183 4.64 17.57 2.01
C SER A 183 4.66 16.10 2.40
N ILE A 184 4.32 15.20 1.48
CA ILE A 184 4.28 13.75 1.67
C ILE A 184 4.81 13.02 0.44
N ALA A 185 5.35 11.83 0.65
CA ALA A 185 5.72 10.86 -0.38
C ALA A 185 5.01 9.52 -0.14
N ILE A 186 5.12 8.60 -1.08
CA ILE A 186 4.65 7.23 -0.89
C ILE A 186 5.78 6.37 -0.33
N GLY A 187 5.50 5.67 0.76
CA GLY A 187 6.38 4.69 1.40
C GLY A 187 5.73 3.31 1.37
N HIS A 188 5.70 2.69 0.19
CA HIS A 188 5.04 1.42 -0.04
C HIS A 188 5.79 0.64 -1.11
N PHE A 189 5.94 -0.68 -0.94
CA PHE A 189 6.64 -1.53 -1.92
C PHE A 189 5.75 -1.95 -3.11
N GLY A 190 4.84 -1.08 -3.50
CA GLY A 190 4.08 -1.10 -4.75
C GLY A 190 4.50 0.01 -5.72
N THR A 191 5.60 0.72 -5.43
CA THR A 191 6.05 1.92 -6.15
C THR A 191 6.18 1.71 -7.65
N ALA A 192 6.75 0.60 -8.12
CA ALA A 192 6.87 0.31 -9.54
C ALA A 192 5.50 0.25 -10.23
N GLY A 193 4.50 -0.33 -9.57
CA GLY A 193 3.13 -0.37 -10.06
C GLY A 193 2.50 1.02 -10.18
N TYR A 194 2.73 1.88 -9.19
CA TYR A 194 2.21 3.26 -9.20
C TYR A 194 2.85 4.12 -10.29
N VAL A 195 4.16 4.03 -10.43
CA VAL A 195 4.91 4.73 -11.50
C VAL A 195 4.48 4.22 -12.87
N ALA A 196 4.34 2.90 -13.04
CA ALA A 196 3.84 2.30 -14.28
C ALA A 196 2.41 2.79 -14.60
N ALA A 197 1.53 2.85 -13.60
CA ALA A 197 0.17 3.36 -13.77
C ALA A 197 0.16 4.86 -14.15
N GLY A 198 0.96 5.66 -13.47
CA GLY A 198 1.12 7.07 -13.80
C GLY A 198 1.68 7.28 -15.21
N ALA A 199 2.70 6.51 -15.61
CA ALA A 199 3.30 6.55 -16.95
C ALA A 199 2.29 6.13 -18.03
N THR A 200 1.54 5.04 -17.79
CA THR A 200 0.44 4.60 -18.66
C THR A 200 -0.60 5.70 -18.79
N GLY A 201 -1.01 6.31 -17.68
CA GLY A 201 -1.94 7.44 -17.69
C GLY A 201 -1.45 8.60 -18.55
N LYS A 202 -0.16 8.96 -18.45
CA LYS A 202 0.46 9.99 -19.29
C LYS A 202 0.37 9.65 -20.78
N LEU A 203 0.55 8.39 -21.16
CA LEU A 203 0.50 7.94 -22.55
C LEU A 203 -0.93 7.99 -23.12
N VAL A 204 -1.92 7.51 -22.33
CA VAL A 204 -3.30 7.34 -22.83
C VAL A 204 -4.23 8.51 -22.54
N GLY A 205 -3.82 9.44 -21.69
CA GLY A 205 -4.64 10.55 -21.20
C GLY A 205 -5.06 11.58 -22.24
N GLY A 206 -4.44 11.57 -23.43
CA GLY A 206 -4.71 12.51 -24.51
C GLY A 206 -4.02 13.86 -24.33
N LYS A 207 -4.23 14.79 -25.27
CA LYS A 207 -3.66 16.14 -25.28
C LYS A 207 -4.71 17.16 -25.70
N GLY A 208 -4.59 18.40 -25.22
CA GLY A 208 -5.46 19.51 -25.61
C GLY A 208 -6.94 19.19 -25.39
N THR A 209 -7.78 19.39 -26.40
CA THR A 209 -9.24 19.14 -26.36
C THR A 209 -9.61 17.65 -26.23
N LYS A 210 -8.66 16.74 -26.47
CA LYS A 210 -8.85 15.28 -26.36
C LYS A 210 -8.42 14.72 -25.00
N LEU A 211 -8.17 15.58 -24.00
CA LEU A 211 -7.85 15.14 -22.65
C LEU A 211 -8.99 14.28 -22.07
N SER A 212 -8.64 13.12 -21.53
CA SER A 212 -9.62 12.30 -20.78
C SER A 212 -10.00 13.02 -19.48
N PRO A 213 -11.28 13.21 -19.17
CA PRO A 213 -11.70 13.85 -17.94
C PRO A 213 -11.29 13.03 -16.70
N SER A 214 -11.25 13.66 -15.53
CA SER A 214 -11.01 12.96 -14.28
C SER A 214 -12.14 11.95 -13.98
N THR A 215 -11.82 10.90 -13.25
CA THR A 215 -12.84 10.01 -12.66
C THR A 215 -13.75 10.76 -11.70
N GLU A 216 -13.23 11.80 -11.03
CA GLU A 216 -13.98 12.61 -10.07
C GLU A 216 -14.98 13.56 -10.73
N ASP A 217 -14.83 13.80 -12.06
CA ASP A 217 -15.79 14.59 -12.85
C ASP A 217 -16.98 13.75 -13.34
N LEU A 218 -17.13 12.51 -12.90
CA LEU A 218 -18.29 11.69 -13.25
C LEU A 218 -19.56 12.35 -12.69
N LYS A 219 -20.35 12.90 -13.59
CA LYS A 219 -21.66 13.47 -13.26
C LYS A 219 -22.66 12.32 -13.11
N LEU A 220 -22.96 11.96 -11.89
CA LEU A 220 -24.04 11.03 -11.61
C LEU A 220 -25.37 11.77 -11.69
N PRO A 221 -26.46 11.15 -12.24
CA PRO A 221 -27.82 11.70 -12.16
C PRO A 221 -28.18 12.09 -10.73
N GLU A 222 -29.05 13.10 -10.56
CA GLU A 222 -29.40 13.58 -9.21
C GLU A 222 -29.94 12.48 -8.29
N GLY A 223 -30.73 11.55 -8.84
CA GLY A 223 -31.21 10.37 -8.13
C GLY A 223 -30.12 9.38 -7.69
N LEU A 224 -28.90 9.53 -8.22
CA LEU A 224 -27.73 8.71 -7.86
C LEU A 224 -26.70 9.51 -7.04
N ARG A 225 -27.08 10.64 -6.48
CA ARG A 225 -26.19 11.50 -5.68
C ARG A 225 -25.57 10.78 -4.48
N PHE A 226 -26.29 9.81 -3.90
CA PHE A 226 -25.77 8.96 -2.82
C PHE A 226 -24.53 8.17 -3.23
N LEU A 227 -24.34 7.87 -4.53
CA LEU A 227 -23.13 7.22 -5.05
C LEU A 227 -21.88 8.12 -5.05
N ARG A 228 -22.03 9.41 -4.75
CA ARG A 228 -20.90 10.33 -4.54
C ARG A 228 -20.27 10.18 -3.16
N ASP A 229 -21.00 9.58 -2.22
CA ASP A 229 -20.45 9.18 -0.94
C ASP A 229 -19.53 7.96 -1.16
N SER A 230 -18.27 8.10 -0.79
CA SER A 230 -17.26 7.06 -1.05
C SER A 230 -17.55 5.75 -0.32
N MET A 231 -18.10 5.84 0.89
CA MET A 231 -18.44 4.64 1.65
C MET A 231 -19.61 3.90 0.98
N VAL A 232 -20.65 4.64 0.58
CA VAL A 232 -21.84 4.07 -0.09
C VAL A 232 -21.48 3.50 -1.46
N SER A 233 -20.75 4.25 -2.28
CA SER A 233 -20.37 3.78 -3.63
C SER A 233 -19.45 2.57 -3.58
N THR A 234 -18.50 2.53 -2.64
CA THR A 234 -17.62 1.38 -2.42
C THR A 234 -18.43 0.14 -2.00
N ALA A 235 -19.28 0.28 -1.00
CA ALA A 235 -20.11 -0.82 -0.51
C ALA A 235 -21.04 -1.37 -1.61
N LEU A 236 -21.72 -0.48 -2.35
CA LEU A 236 -22.64 -0.89 -3.42
C LEU A 236 -21.92 -1.57 -4.58
N SER A 237 -20.73 -1.09 -4.97
CA SER A 237 -19.94 -1.72 -6.02
C SER A 237 -19.47 -3.12 -5.62
N MET A 238 -19.09 -3.29 -4.35
CA MET A 238 -18.72 -4.61 -3.82
C MET A 238 -19.93 -5.53 -3.74
N VAL A 239 -21.09 -5.05 -3.30
CA VAL A 239 -22.34 -5.82 -3.32
C VAL A 239 -22.64 -6.33 -4.74
N LEU A 240 -22.55 -5.44 -5.74
CA LEU A 240 -22.79 -5.83 -7.14
C LEU A 240 -21.79 -6.91 -7.61
N MET A 241 -20.50 -6.75 -7.30
CA MET A 241 -19.47 -7.74 -7.63
C MET A 241 -19.74 -9.08 -6.96
N TYR A 242 -20.04 -9.08 -5.67
CA TYR A 242 -20.37 -10.30 -4.92
C TYR A 242 -21.58 -11.03 -5.53
N VAL A 243 -22.65 -10.31 -5.83
CA VAL A 243 -23.87 -10.92 -6.40
C VAL A 243 -23.61 -11.52 -7.78
N ILE A 244 -22.83 -10.84 -8.63
CA ILE A 244 -22.47 -11.35 -9.96
C ILE A 244 -21.63 -12.64 -9.84
N ILE A 245 -20.57 -12.62 -9.02
CA ILE A 245 -19.68 -13.78 -8.85
C ILE A 245 -20.42 -14.93 -8.17
N ALA A 246 -21.25 -14.63 -7.16
CA ALA A 246 -22.11 -15.64 -6.53
C ALA A 246 -23.05 -16.31 -7.54
N ALA A 247 -23.66 -15.53 -8.45
CA ALA A 247 -24.53 -16.09 -9.49
C ALA A 247 -23.75 -16.97 -10.48
N LEU A 248 -22.56 -16.55 -10.89
CA LEU A 248 -21.68 -17.34 -11.78
C LEU A 248 -21.22 -18.64 -11.11
N ALA A 249 -20.79 -18.58 -9.84
CA ALA A 249 -20.42 -19.77 -9.07
C ALA A 249 -21.59 -20.74 -8.94
N HIS A 250 -22.76 -20.24 -8.50
CA HIS A 250 -23.96 -21.05 -8.34
C HIS A 250 -24.39 -21.72 -9.67
N ALA A 251 -24.32 -20.99 -10.78
CA ALA A 251 -24.66 -21.52 -12.10
C ALA A 251 -23.68 -22.59 -12.59
N ARG A 252 -22.40 -22.52 -12.22
CA ARG A 252 -21.36 -23.43 -12.69
C ARG A 252 -21.25 -24.71 -11.87
N VAL A 253 -21.17 -24.57 -10.52
CA VAL A 253 -20.89 -25.71 -9.64
C VAL A 253 -22.14 -26.22 -8.89
N GLY A 254 -23.28 -25.55 -9.03
CA GLY A 254 -24.51 -25.90 -8.32
C GLY A 254 -24.59 -25.37 -6.91
N ALA A 255 -25.70 -25.64 -6.22
CA ALA A 255 -25.99 -25.05 -4.91
C ALA A 255 -25.06 -25.56 -3.82
N GLU A 256 -24.81 -26.86 -3.77
CA GLU A 256 -24.03 -27.47 -2.67
C GLU A 256 -22.62 -26.88 -2.56
N GLU A 257 -21.88 -26.88 -3.65
CA GLU A 257 -20.52 -26.37 -3.68
C GLU A 257 -20.46 -24.84 -3.60
N ALA A 258 -21.38 -24.12 -4.28
CA ALA A 258 -21.44 -22.67 -4.17
C ALA A 258 -21.73 -22.21 -2.73
N PHE A 259 -22.63 -22.86 -2.03
CA PHE A 259 -23.02 -22.49 -0.66
C PHE A 259 -21.88 -22.71 0.36
N ALA A 260 -20.97 -23.64 0.08
CA ALA A 260 -19.76 -23.87 0.89
C ALA A 260 -18.73 -22.74 0.78
N SER A 261 -18.90 -21.76 -0.11
CA SER A 261 -17.99 -20.60 -0.21
C SER A 261 -17.97 -19.73 1.04
N PHE A 262 -18.99 -19.80 1.89
CA PHE A 262 -19.01 -19.09 3.18
C PHE A 262 -18.54 -20.00 4.32
N PRO A 263 -17.87 -19.47 5.36
CA PRO A 263 -17.28 -20.28 6.45
C PRO A 263 -18.26 -21.20 7.16
N ASN A 264 -19.52 -20.80 7.28
CA ASN A 264 -20.58 -21.61 7.92
C ASN A 264 -21.54 -22.24 6.88
N GLY A 265 -21.21 -22.16 5.59
CA GLY A 265 -22.12 -22.53 4.52
C GLY A 265 -23.32 -21.59 4.38
N ALA A 266 -24.15 -21.86 3.40
CA ALA A 266 -25.43 -21.19 3.24
C ALA A 266 -26.57 -22.22 3.36
N THR A 267 -27.65 -21.83 4.06
CA THR A 267 -28.79 -22.71 4.31
C THR A 267 -29.76 -22.83 3.14
N GLY A 268 -29.54 -22.04 2.07
CA GLY A 268 -30.35 -22.02 0.87
C GLY A 268 -30.00 -20.85 -0.03
N ALA A 269 -30.54 -20.80 -1.25
CA ALA A 269 -30.21 -19.78 -2.24
C ALA A 269 -30.44 -18.33 -1.73
N GLY A 270 -31.57 -18.07 -1.06
CA GLY A 270 -31.84 -16.74 -0.49
C GLY A 270 -30.80 -16.33 0.54
N ASN A 271 -30.42 -17.24 1.43
CA ASN A 271 -29.37 -17.00 2.43
C ASN A 271 -28.01 -16.79 1.74
N TYR A 272 -27.65 -17.56 0.74
CA TYR A 272 -26.43 -17.43 -0.05
C TYR A 272 -26.26 -16.04 -0.65
N TYR A 273 -27.26 -15.55 -1.38
CA TYR A 273 -27.20 -14.21 -1.96
C TYR A 273 -27.24 -13.09 -0.90
N MET A 274 -27.95 -13.29 0.21
CA MET A 274 -27.92 -12.31 1.31
C MET A 274 -26.58 -12.26 2.04
N GLN A 275 -25.90 -13.38 2.19
CA GLN A 275 -24.51 -13.39 2.69
C GLN A 275 -23.59 -12.64 1.73
N ALA A 276 -23.72 -12.84 0.41
CA ALA A 276 -22.97 -12.09 -0.60
C ALA A 276 -23.20 -10.56 -0.48
N VAL A 277 -24.46 -10.13 -0.34
CA VAL A 277 -24.79 -8.72 -0.08
C VAL A 277 -24.13 -8.21 1.22
N THR A 278 -24.23 -8.99 2.29
CA THR A 278 -23.66 -8.62 3.61
C THR A 278 -22.13 -8.46 3.53
N GLN A 279 -21.43 -9.34 2.81
CA GLN A 279 -19.98 -9.22 2.64
C GLN A 279 -19.60 -7.97 1.83
N GLY A 280 -20.37 -7.64 0.78
CA GLY A 280 -20.15 -6.39 0.04
C GLY A 280 -20.33 -5.14 0.91
N LEU A 281 -21.33 -5.12 1.79
CA LEU A 281 -21.53 -4.04 2.78
C LEU A 281 -20.40 -3.99 3.81
N SER A 282 -19.96 -5.16 4.31
CA SER A 282 -18.85 -5.27 5.27
C SER A 282 -17.54 -4.71 4.70
N PHE A 283 -17.30 -4.91 3.41
CA PHE A 283 -16.17 -4.28 2.72
C PHE A 283 -16.26 -2.75 2.76
N GLY A 284 -17.44 -2.18 2.54
CA GLY A 284 -17.64 -0.72 2.66
C GLY A 284 -17.30 -0.19 4.05
N VAL A 285 -17.70 -0.90 5.11
CA VAL A 285 -17.34 -0.59 6.51
C VAL A 285 -15.82 -0.66 6.69
N ALA A 286 -15.17 -1.71 6.20
CA ALA A 286 -13.74 -1.91 6.31
C ALA A 286 -12.94 -0.72 5.70
N VAL A 287 -13.32 -0.28 4.51
CA VAL A 287 -12.71 0.88 3.84
C VAL A 287 -12.92 2.17 4.63
N ALA A 288 -14.12 2.38 5.17
CA ALA A 288 -14.40 3.56 6.00
C ALA A 288 -13.51 3.61 7.26
N VAL A 289 -13.27 2.47 7.91
CA VAL A 289 -12.38 2.34 9.07
C VAL A 289 -10.93 2.67 8.69
N ILE A 290 -10.44 2.15 7.56
CA ILE A 290 -9.10 2.48 7.05
C ILE A 290 -8.96 3.99 6.82
N LEU A 291 -9.90 4.61 6.12
CA LEU A 291 -9.85 6.04 5.81
C LEU A 291 -9.89 6.90 7.08
N PHE A 292 -10.65 6.50 8.09
CA PHE A 292 -10.67 7.16 9.39
C PHE A 292 -9.32 7.04 10.12
N GLY A 293 -8.72 5.85 10.13
CA GLY A 293 -7.38 5.61 10.69
C GLY A 293 -6.31 6.46 10.01
N VAL A 294 -6.31 6.52 8.68
CA VAL A 294 -5.40 7.38 7.90
C VAL A 294 -5.52 8.85 8.31
N ARG A 295 -6.73 9.38 8.39
CA ARG A 295 -6.97 10.78 8.79
C ARG A 295 -6.49 11.06 10.21
N THR A 296 -6.67 10.10 11.11
CA THR A 296 -6.24 10.20 12.52
C THR A 296 -4.72 10.27 12.62
N ILE A 297 -4.00 9.41 11.91
CA ILE A 297 -2.52 9.44 11.85
C ILE A 297 -2.02 10.77 11.29
N LEU A 298 -2.56 11.19 10.16
CA LEU A 298 -2.09 12.42 9.48
C LEU A 298 -2.24 13.66 10.36
N GLY A 299 -3.30 13.74 11.15
CA GLY A 299 -3.55 14.86 12.05
C GLY A 299 -2.46 15.02 13.11
N GLU A 300 -1.82 13.93 13.53
CA GLU A 300 -0.79 13.93 14.58
C GLU A 300 0.64 13.76 14.01
N LEU A 301 0.79 12.89 13.01
CA LEU A 301 2.10 12.52 12.46
C LEU A 301 2.77 13.67 11.70
N ILE A 302 2.04 14.45 10.92
CA ILE A 302 2.62 15.56 10.14
C ILE A 302 3.29 16.58 11.06
N PRO A 303 2.63 17.09 12.14
CA PRO A 303 3.28 18.00 13.09
C PRO A 303 4.45 17.35 13.85
N ALA A 304 4.32 16.06 14.23
CA ALA A 304 5.39 15.34 14.91
C ALA A 304 6.61 15.15 14.02
N PHE A 305 6.37 14.78 12.77
CA PHE A 305 7.40 14.57 11.77
C PHE A 305 8.19 15.86 11.47
N GLN A 306 7.51 17.00 11.39
CA GLN A 306 8.17 18.30 11.24
C GLN A 306 9.15 18.57 12.39
N GLY A 307 8.83 18.09 13.61
CA GLY A 307 9.72 18.20 14.76
C GLY A 307 11.00 17.36 14.65
N ILE A 308 10.89 16.12 14.15
CA ILE A 308 12.06 15.24 13.89
C ILE A 308 12.89 15.82 12.74
N ALA A 309 12.24 16.22 11.66
CA ALA A 309 12.87 16.75 10.46
C ALA A 309 13.79 17.95 10.78
N ALA A 310 13.36 18.82 11.67
CA ALA A 310 14.15 20.00 12.05
C ALA A 310 15.47 19.65 12.75
N LYS A 311 15.58 18.48 13.40
CA LYS A 311 16.76 18.11 14.21
C LYS A 311 17.59 16.97 13.62
N VAL A 312 16.95 15.92 13.10
CA VAL A 312 17.64 14.69 12.67
C VAL A 312 17.88 14.68 11.17
N VAL A 313 16.82 14.92 10.38
CA VAL A 313 16.88 14.97 8.92
C VAL A 313 16.23 16.27 8.45
N PRO A 314 16.96 17.37 8.37
CA PRO A 314 16.41 18.66 7.96
C PRO A 314 15.73 18.56 6.57
N GLY A 315 14.49 19.06 6.48
CA GLY A 315 13.67 19.00 5.26
C GLY A 315 13.25 17.58 4.87
N ALA A 316 13.11 16.67 5.84
CA ALA A 316 12.62 15.33 5.63
C ALA A 316 11.17 15.32 5.13
N ILE A 317 10.86 14.36 4.26
CA ILE A 317 9.54 14.14 3.69
C ILE A 317 9.03 12.79 4.21
N PRO A 318 7.88 12.74 4.90
CA PRO A 318 7.29 11.49 5.34
C PRO A 318 6.82 10.67 4.14
N ALA A 319 7.32 9.45 4.03
CA ALA A 319 6.87 8.48 3.04
C ALA A 319 5.87 7.53 3.72
N LEU A 320 4.61 7.64 3.31
CA LEU A 320 3.45 7.06 3.96
C LEU A 320 2.83 5.95 3.10
N ASP A 321 1.98 5.14 3.71
CA ASP A 321 1.33 3.99 3.09
C ASP A 321 0.40 4.37 1.91
N ALA A 322 0.12 3.39 1.04
CA ALA A 322 -0.67 3.57 -0.18
C ALA A 322 -2.04 4.26 0.04
N PRO A 323 -2.82 3.97 1.09
CA PRO A 323 -4.10 4.63 1.32
C PRO A 323 -4.03 6.15 1.50
N ILE A 324 -2.84 6.71 1.70
CA ILE A 324 -2.66 8.17 1.83
C ILE A 324 -3.13 8.94 0.59
N VAL A 325 -3.10 8.31 -0.58
CA VAL A 325 -3.55 8.96 -1.82
C VAL A 325 -5.05 8.78 -2.09
N PHE A 326 -5.74 7.90 -1.37
CA PHE A 326 -7.15 7.59 -1.59
C PHE A 326 -8.09 8.79 -1.46
N PRO A 327 -7.93 9.67 -0.45
CA PRO A 327 -8.80 10.84 -0.31
C PRO A 327 -8.74 11.84 -1.47
N TYR A 328 -7.70 11.77 -2.30
CA TYR A 328 -7.50 12.71 -3.41
C TYR A 328 -8.33 12.36 -4.65
N ALA A 329 -8.70 11.07 -4.83
CA ALA A 329 -9.51 10.64 -5.96
C ALA A 329 -10.24 9.31 -5.64
N GLN A 330 -11.33 9.39 -4.91
CA GLN A 330 -12.04 8.23 -4.38
C GLN A 330 -12.69 7.37 -5.47
N ASN A 331 -13.22 7.97 -6.54
CA ASN A 331 -13.73 7.24 -7.69
C ASN A 331 -12.59 6.48 -8.41
N ALA A 332 -11.40 7.10 -8.48
CA ALA A 332 -10.22 6.45 -9.06
C ALA A 332 -9.77 5.24 -8.27
N VAL A 333 -9.90 5.24 -6.94
CA VAL A 333 -9.59 4.07 -6.09
C VAL A 333 -10.46 2.88 -6.48
N LEU A 334 -11.77 3.09 -6.60
CA LEU A 334 -12.70 2.01 -6.93
C LEU A 334 -12.48 1.50 -8.36
N ILE A 335 -12.37 2.42 -9.32
CA ILE A 335 -12.10 2.08 -10.72
C ILE A 335 -10.74 1.35 -10.82
N GLY A 336 -9.74 1.83 -10.08
CA GLY A 336 -8.41 1.23 -10.02
C GLY A 336 -8.42 -0.17 -9.45
N PHE A 337 -9.15 -0.41 -8.36
CA PHE A 337 -9.33 -1.74 -7.80
C PHE A 337 -9.91 -2.72 -8.84
N VAL A 338 -11.06 -2.38 -9.43
CA VAL A 338 -11.72 -3.25 -10.41
C VAL A 338 -10.82 -3.48 -11.63
N SER A 339 -10.21 -2.42 -12.16
CA SER A 339 -9.34 -2.53 -13.35
C SER A 339 -8.07 -3.33 -13.06
N SER A 340 -7.46 -3.17 -11.90
CA SER A 340 -6.31 -3.96 -11.46
C SER A 340 -6.69 -5.43 -11.30
N PHE A 341 -7.84 -5.72 -10.70
CA PHE A 341 -8.33 -7.08 -10.56
C PHE A 341 -8.58 -7.75 -11.90
N VAL A 342 -9.18 -7.03 -12.87
CA VAL A 342 -9.32 -7.52 -14.25
C VAL A 342 -7.94 -7.77 -14.88
N GLY A 343 -6.96 -6.90 -14.67
CA GLY A 343 -5.57 -7.13 -15.08
C GLY A 343 -4.99 -8.41 -14.48
N GLY A 344 -5.28 -8.66 -13.19
CA GLY A 344 -4.92 -9.91 -12.52
C GLY A 344 -5.56 -11.15 -13.13
N LEU A 345 -6.85 -11.09 -13.46
CA LEU A 345 -7.54 -12.19 -14.14
C LEU A 345 -6.98 -12.47 -15.54
N VAL A 346 -6.64 -11.43 -16.31
CA VAL A 346 -5.96 -11.57 -17.59
C VAL A 346 -4.58 -12.21 -17.40
N SER A 347 -3.83 -11.80 -16.39
CA SER A 347 -2.56 -12.42 -16.04
C SER A 347 -2.70 -13.89 -15.65
N LEU A 348 -3.71 -14.23 -14.86
CA LEU A 348 -4.02 -15.63 -14.53
C LEU A 348 -4.32 -16.44 -15.80
N ALA A 349 -5.07 -15.89 -16.74
CA ALA A 349 -5.32 -16.54 -18.03
C ALA A 349 -4.01 -16.75 -18.82
N ILE A 350 -3.13 -15.74 -18.87
CA ILE A 350 -1.80 -15.84 -19.50
C ILE A 350 -0.95 -16.93 -18.81
N LEU A 351 -0.96 -16.94 -17.49
CA LEU A 351 -0.24 -17.95 -16.71
C LEU A 351 -0.81 -19.36 -17.00
N ALA A 352 -2.12 -19.53 -16.98
CA ALA A 352 -2.78 -20.83 -17.14
C ALA A 352 -2.66 -21.39 -18.56
N VAL A 353 -2.82 -20.55 -19.59
CA VAL A 353 -2.91 -21.01 -20.99
C VAL A 353 -1.55 -21.09 -21.65
N TRP A 354 -0.61 -20.24 -21.22
CA TRP A 354 0.70 -20.13 -21.90
C TRP A 354 1.88 -20.44 -20.97
N LEU A 355 2.09 -19.64 -19.91
CA LEU A 355 3.34 -19.72 -19.13
C LEU A 355 3.44 -21.00 -18.29
N ASN A 356 2.34 -21.49 -17.73
CA ASN A 356 2.35 -22.73 -16.97
C ASN A 356 2.59 -23.96 -17.88
N PRO A 357 1.87 -24.16 -19.00
CA PRO A 357 2.12 -25.28 -19.90
C PRO A 357 3.52 -25.24 -20.57
N ALA A 358 4.03 -24.04 -20.89
CA ALA A 358 5.30 -23.90 -21.59
C ALA A 358 6.53 -23.97 -20.68
N PHE A 359 6.43 -23.47 -19.45
CA PHE A 359 7.59 -23.24 -18.58
C PHE A 359 7.39 -23.71 -17.13
N GLY A 360 6.26 -24.33 -16.81
CA GLY A 360 5.95 -24.76 -15.44
C GLY A 360 5.80 -23.62 -14.43
N ILE A 361 5.52 -22.41 -14.90
CA ILE A 361 5.37 -21.22 -14.03
C ILE A 361 4.08 -21.38 -13.20
N ALA A 362 4.16 -21.11 -11.90
CA ALA A 362 3.04 -21.25 -10.97
C ALA A 362 1.84 -20.36 -11.36
N LEU A 363 0.64 -20.88 -11.10
CA LEU A 363 -0.59 -20.10 -11.25
C LEU A 363 -0.75 -19.18 -10.03
N ILE A 364 -0.82 -17.88 -10.26
CA ILE A 364 -1.09 -16.89 -9.24
C ILE A 364 -2.55 -16.48 -9.32
N LEU A 365 -3.28 -16.78 -8.25
CA LEU A 365 -4.63 -16.28 -8.09
C LEU A 365 -4.56 -14.78 -7.74
N PRO A 366 -5.31 -13.91 -8.43
CA PRO A 366 -5.32 -12.49 -8.11
C PRO A 366 -5.78 -12.28 -6.67
N GLY A 367 -4.86 -11.93 -5.79
CA GLY A 367 -5.14 -11.60 -4.39
C GLY A 367 -5.97 -10.31 -4.31
N LEU A 368 -7.16 -10.37 -3.73
CA LEU A 368 -8.06 -9.22 -3.69
C LEU A 368 -7.48 -8.07 -2.87
N VAL A 369 -6.74 -8.37 -1.79
CA VAL A 369 -6.11 -7.36 -0.93
C VAL A 369 -5.05 -6.55 -1.69
N PRO A 370 -4.05 -7.14 -2.36
CA PRO A 370 -3.12 -6.38 -3.18
C PRO A 370 -3.83 -5.57 -4.29
N HIS A 371 -4.81 -6.14 -4.97
CA HIS A 371 -5.54 -5.41 -6.01
C HIS A 371 -6.35 -4.24 -5.47
N PHE A 372 -6.88 -4.33 -4.24
CA PHE A 372 -7.58 -3.21 -3.62
C PHE A 372 -6.60 -2.08 -3.25
N PHE A 373 -5.56 -2.39 -2.49
CA PHE A 373 -4.64 -1.35 -2.01
C PHE A 373 -3.77 -0.79 -3.13
N THR A 374 -3.03 -1.65 -3.84
CA THR A 374 -2.12 -1.17 -4.87
C THR A 374 -2.84 -0.81 -6.16
N GLY A 375 -3.88 -1.56 -6.53
CA GLY A 375 -4.72 -1.24 -7.69
C GLY A 375 -5.50 0.05 -7.49
N GLY A 376 -6.04 0.28 -6.28
CA GLY A 376 -6.68 1.54 -5.91
C GLY A 376 -5.73 2.73 -6.00
N ALA A 377 -4.53 2.61 -5.41
CA ALA A 377 -3.48 3.64 -5.52
C ALA A 377 -3.08 3.85 -6.99
N ALA A 378 -2.82 2.78 -7.75
CA ALA A 378 -2.50 2.85 -9.18
C ALA A 378 -3.58 3.58 -9.98
N GLY A 379 -4.86 3.37 -9.64
CA GLY A 379 -5.99 4.12 -10.20
C GLY A 379 -5.88 5.62 -9.95
N VAL A 380 -5.49 6.02 -8.73
CA VAL A 380 -5.27 7.45 -8.38
C VAL A 380 -4.10 8.02 -9.18
N TYR A 381 -2.96 7.31 -9.26
CA TYR A 381 -1.79 7.74 -10.05
C TYR A 381 -2.13 7.86 -11.54
N GLY A 382 -2.83 6.87 -12.09
CA GLY A 382 -3.30 6.88 -13.47
C GLY A 382 -4.29 8.01 -13.75
N ASN A 383 -5.24 8.26 -12.83
CA ASN A 383 -6.19 9.36 -12.93
C ASN A 383 -5.49 10.73 -12.92
N ALA A 384 -4.52 10.92 -12.02
CA ALA A 384 -3.77 12.18 -11.90
C ALA A 384 -3.03 12.55 -13.18
N THR A 385 -2.63 11.57 -13.98
CA THR A 385 -1.87 11.76 -15.21
C THR A 385 -2.69 11.59 -16.47
N GLY A 386 -3.69 10.68 -16.48
CA GLY A 386 -4.43 10.28 -17.67
C GLY A 386 -5.95 10.40 -17.58
N GLY A 387 -6.51 10.89 -16.45
CA GLY A 387 -7.95 10.91 -16.23
C GLY A 387 -8.54 9.49 -16.23
N ARG A 388 -9.79 9.32 -16.63
CA ARG A 388 -10.49 8.03 -16.63
C ARG A 388 -9.72 6.94 -17.38
N ARG A 389 -9.17 7.25 -18.56
CA ARG A 389 -8.36 6.30 -19.33
C ARG A 389 -7.11 5.87 -18.56
N GLY A 390 -6.47 6.83 -17.90
CA GLY A 390 -5.30 6.58 -17.07
C GLY A 390 -5.64 5.73 -15.84
N ALA A 391 -6.75 6.03 -15.16
CA ALA A 391 -7.20 5.23 -14.02
C ALA A 391 -7.45 3.77 -14.40
N ILE A 392 -8.15 3.54 -15.51
CA ILE A 392 -8.47 2.18 -15.98
C ILE A 392 -7.21 1.46 -16.45
N LEU A 393 -6.52 2.00 -17.47
CA LEU A 393 -5.40 1.29 -18.08
C LEU A 393 -4.15 1.25 -17.20
N GLY A 394 -3.91 2.30 -16.40
CA GLY A 394 -2.79 2.32 -15.46
C GLY A 394 -2.97 1.28 -14.34
N ALA A 395 -4.14 1.18 -13.76
CA ALA A 395 -4.42 0.18 -12.75
C ALA A 395 -4.47 -1.25 -13.34
N PHE A 396 -4.95 -1.41 -14.57
CA PHE A 396 -4.87 -2.67 -15.30
C PHE A 396 -3.42 -3.15 -15.45
N VAL A 397 -2.50 -2.26 -15.85
CA VAL A 397 -1.05 -2.57 -15.93
C VAL A 397 -0.49 -2.95 -14.55
N ASN A 398 -0.89 -2.25 -13.47
CA ASN A 398 -0.51 -2.66 -12.12
C ASN A 398 -0.99 -4.08 -11.82
N GLY A 399 -2.24 -4.41 -12.19
CA GLY A 399 -2.81 -5.74 -12.01
C GLY A 399 -2.03 -6.85 -12.74
N LEU A 400 -1.55 -6.56 -13.96
CA LEU A 400 -0.65 -7.46 -14.68
C LEU A 400 0.65 -7.69 -13.88
N LEU A 401 1.28 -6.62 -13.38
CA LEU A 401 2.54 -6.71 -12.66
C LEU A 401 2.43 -7.51 -11.36
N ILE A 402 1.44 -7.17 -10.51
CA ILE A 402 1.29 -7.80 -9.19
C ILE A 402 0.75 -9.24 -9.25
N THR A 403 0.43 -9.76 -10.43
CA THR A 403 0.03 -11.14 -10.64
C THR A 403 1.09 -11.94 -11.38
N ILE A 404 1.75 -11.36 -12.39
CA ILE A 404 2.80 -12.06 -13.15
C ILE A 404 4.10 -12.15 -12.35
N LEU A 405 4.55 -11.05 -11.73
CA LEU A 405 5.84 -11.04 -11.03
C LEU A 405 5.92 -12.05 -9.86
N PRO A 406 4.90 -12.24 -9.03
CA PRO A 406 4.92 -13.27 -7.98
C PRO A 406 5.16 -14.69 -8.50
N ALA A 407 4.68 -15.02 -9.69
CA ALA A 407 4.90 -16.34 -10.29
C ALA A 407 6.39 -16.64 -10.56
N PHE A 408 7.15 -15.61 -10.94
CA PHE A 408 8.60 -15.72 -11.10
C PHE A 408 9.34 -15.58 -9.77
N LEU A 409 8.81 -14.77 -8.83
CA LEU A 409 9.40 -14.62 -7.50
C LEU A 409 9.47 -15.94 -6.75
N LEU A 410 8.45 -16.78 -6.85
CA LEU A 410 8.43 -18.11 -6.23
C LEU A 410 9.67 -18.95 -6.58
N GLN A 411 10.23 -18.77 -7.77
CA GLN A 411 11.41 -19.53 -8.21
C GLN A 411 12.71 -19.15 -7.48
N VAL A 412 12.73 -18.04 -6.76
CA VAL A 412 13.89 -17.54 -6.04
C VAL A 412 13.72 -17.53 -4.51
N LEU A 413 12.56 -17.99 -4.01
CA LEU A 413 12.28 -18.07 -2.57
C LEU A 413 12.72 -19.37 -1.91
N GLY A 414 13.45 -20.25 -2.62
CA GLY A 414 13.87 -21.55 -2.08
C GLY A 414 12.69 -22.41 -1.65
N ALA A 415 12.74 -23.00 -0.46
CA ALA A 415 11.66 -23.85 0.08
C ALA A 415 10.34 -23.10 0.22
N PHE A 416 10.39 -21.79 0.46
CA PHE A 416 9.18 -20.94 0.55
C PHE A 416 8.46 -20.75 -0.80
N GLY A 417 9.10 -21.09 -1.92
CA GLY A 417 8.47 -21.13 -3.24
C GLY A 417 7.43 -22.23 -3.40
N SER A 418 7.40 -23.22 -2.51
CA SER A 418 6.39 -24.30 -2.49
C SER A 418 5.16 -23.98 -1.61
N GLU A 419 5.20 -22.88 -0.85
CA GLU A 419 4.06 -22.44 -0.06
C GLU A 419 2.90 -22.01 -0.95
N LYS A 420 1.66 -22.19 -0.45
CA LYS A 420 0.46 -21.76 -1.18
C LYS A 420 0.24 -20.24 -1.12
N THR A 421 1.22 -19.50 -0.66
CA THR A 421 1.20 -18.05 -0.52
C THR A 421 2.54 -17.44 -0.94
N THR A 422 2.55 -16.14 -1.27
CA THR A 422 3.74 -15.41 -1.68
C THR A 422 3.56 -13.90 -1.44
N PHE A 423 4.59 -13.10 -1.70
CA PHE A 423 4.50 -11.64 -1.68
C PHE A 423 3.75 -11.11 -2.90
N GLY A 424 2.93 -10.06 -2.72
CA GLY A 424 1.93 -9.63 -3.69
C GLY A 424 2.17 -8.29 -4.39
N ASP A 425 2.99 -7.38 -3.85
CA ASP A 425 3.15 -6.05 -4.44
C ASP A 425 4.30 -6.00 -5.44
N ALA A 426 4.26 -5.02 -6.36
CA ALA A 426 5.14 -4.98 -7.51
C ALA A 426 6.63 -4.95 -7.15
N ASP A 427 7.02 -4.25 -6.08
CA ASP A 427 8.44 -4.11 -5.73
C ASP A 427 9.00 -5.37 -5.06
N PHE A 428 8.19 -6.17 -4.40
CA PHE A 428 8.61 -7.51 -3.97
C PHE A 428 8.96 -8.37 -5.19
N GLY A 429 8.12 -8.29 -6.23
CA GLY A 429 8.30 -9.07 -7.44
C GLY A 429 9.60 -8.72 -8.16
N TRP A 430 9.73 -7.53 -8.71
CA TRP A 430 10.90 -7.18 -9.55
C TRP A 430 12.21 -7.18 -8.75
N PHE A 431 12.19 -6.60 -7.53
CA PHE A 431 13.39 -6.54 -6.71
C PHE A 431 13.79 -7.93 -6.21
N GLY A 432 12.82 -8.72 -5.71
CA GLY A 432 13.09 -10.09 -5.22
C GLY A 432 13.62 -11.00 -6.32
N ILE A 433 13.09 -10.92 -7.54
CA ILE A 433 13.61 -11.69 -8.68
C ILE A 433 15.05 -11.31 -8.98
N LEU A 434 15.37 -10.02 -9.10
CA LEU A 434 16.73 -9.56 -9.39
C LEU A 434 17.70 -9.91 -8.24
N LEU A 435 17.27 -9.75 -6.99
CA LEU A 435 18.04 -10.13 -5.81
C LEU A 435 18.33 -11.63 -5.81
N GLY A 436 17.31 -12.46 -6.04
CA GLY A 436 17.43 -13.90 -6.05
C GLY A 436 18.29 -14.42 -7.20
N LEU A 437 18.18 -13.85 -8.38
CA LEU A 437 19.08 -14.18 -9.49
C LEU A 437 20.54 -13.79 -9.17
N SER A 438 20.74 -12.62 -8.57
CA SER A 438 22.06 -12.16 -8.15
C SER A 438 22.66 -13.02 -7.05
N SER A 439 21.85 -13.48 -6.09
CA SER A 439 22.30 -14.30 -4.96
C SER A 439 22.74 -15.71 -5.36
N ARG A 440 22.29 -16.22 -6.52
CA ARG A 440 22.69 -17.53 -7.05
C ARG A 440 24.13 -17.56 -7.59
N ALA A 441 24.73 -16.42 -7.86
CA ALA A 441 26.11 -16.35 -8.28
C ALA A 441 27.04 -16.75 -7.09
N PRO A 442 28.11 -17.55 -7.32
CA PRO A 442 28.88 -18.12 -6.24
C PRO A 442 29.67 -17.09 -5.42
N GLY A 443 29.60 -17.20 -4.11
CA GLY A 443 30.46 -16.49 -3.14
C GLY A 443 30.46 -14.96 -3.30
N VAL A 444 31.65 -14.40 -3.47
CA VAL A 444 31.84 -12.92 -3.56
C VAL A 444 31.16 -12.30 -4.79
N ILE A 445 31.03 -13.04 -5.90
CA ILE A 445 30.39 -12.54 -7.12
C ILE A 445 28.92 -12.19 -6.83
N GLY A 446 28.20 -13.05 -6.12
CA GLY A 446 26.82 -12.79 -5.71
C GLY A 446 26.69 -11.51 -4.85
N ILE A 447 27.61 -11.34 -3.88
CA ILE A 447 27.65 -10.14 -3.03
C ILE A 447 27.87 -8.87 -3.89
N ILE A 448 28.80 -8.94 -4.84
CA ILE A 448 29.06 -7.81 -5.76
C ILE A 448 27.81 -7.48 -6.59
N LEU A 449 27.15 -8.47 -7.18
CA LEU A 449 25.96 -8.27 -7.99
C LEU A 449 24.81 -7.66 -7.19
N MET A 450 24.57 -8.15 -5.97
CA MET A 450 23.55 -7.61 -5.07
C MET A 450 23.88 -6.18 -4.63
N THR A 451 25.16 -5.89 -4.35
CA THR A 451 25.61 -4.53 -4.02
C THR A 451 25.44 -3.59 -5.22
N LEU A 452 25.76 -4.03 -6.43
CA LEU A 452 25.55 -3.27 -7.66
C LEU A 452 24.06 -3.01 -7.90
N LEU A 453 23.18 -3.98 -7.64
CA LEU A 453 21.73 -3.78 -7.69
C LEU A 453 21.30 -2.65 -6.74
N GLY A 454 21.76 -2.68 -5.50
CA GLY A 454 21.50 -1.58 -4.54
C GLY A 454 22.04 -0.24 -5.02
N ALA A 455 23.28 -0.21 -5.55
CA ALA A 455 23.90 1.00 -6.06
C ALA A 455 23.14 1.60 -7.26
N VAL A 456 22.65 0.76 -8.17
CA VAL A 456 21.81 1.20 -9.32
C VAL A 456 20.50 1.81 -8.82
N ILE A 457 19.82 1.16 -7.88
CA ILE A 457 18.56 1.68 -7.31
C ILE A 457 18.81 3.02 -6.62
N PHE A 458 19.90 3.13 -5.85
CA PHE A 458 20.28 4.37 -5.19
C PHE A 458 20.60 5.49 -6.19
N ALA A 459 21.34 5.17 -7.25
CA ALA A 459 21.66 6.12 -8.31
C ALA A 459 20.39 6.61 -9.05
N LEU A 460 19.43 5.71 -9.30
CA LEU A 460 18.12 6.09 -9.87
C LEU A 460 17.33 7.00 -8.92
N GLY A 461 17.34 6.72 -7.62
CA GLY A 461 16.75 7.60 -6.61
C GLY A 461 17.39 9.00 -6.62
N LEU A 462 18.72 9.07 -6.62
CA LEU A 462 19.47 10.33 -6.70
C LEU A 462 19.19 11.08 -8.00
N TRP A 463 19.13 10.38 -9.13
CA TRP A 463 18.79 10.97 -10.42
C TRP A 463 17.37 11.54 -10.41
N SER A 464 16.39 10.77 -9.93
CA SER A 464 15.01 11.23 -9.79
C SER A 464 14.93 12.48 -8.91
N GLN A 465 15.58 12.45 -7.75
CA GLN A 465 15.61 13.59 -6.84
C GLN A 465 16.20 14.85 -7.51
N LYS A 466 17.35 14.72 -8.16
CA LYS A 466 18.06 15.87 -8.76
C LYS A 466 17.39 16.39 -10.02
N LYS A 467 16.87 15.50 -10.89
CA LYS A 467 16.36 15.87 -12.21
C LYS A 467 14.86 16.06 -12.24
N LEU A 468 14.10 15.22 -11.53
CA LEU A 468 12.65 15.25 -11.60
C LEU A 468 12.05 16.06 -10.44
N VAL A 469 12.47 15.78 -9.20
CA VAL A 469 11.91 16.47 -8.03
C VAL A 469 12.42 17.91 -7.94
N ALA A 470 13.74 18.10 -7.84
CA ALA A 470 14.33 19.46 -7.75
C ALA A 470 14.17 20.27 -9.03
N GLY A 471 14.08 19.59 -10.19
CA GLY A 471 13.78 20.23 -11.48
C GLY A 471 12.30 20.56 -11.70
N ASN A 472 11.44 20.31 -10.71
CA ASN A 472 9.98 20.51 -10.79
C ASN A 472 9.34 19.87 -12.04
N TRP A 473 9.85 18.69 -12.43
CA TRP A 473 9.28 17.97 -13.55
C TRP A 473 7.83 17.59 -13.28
N ASP A 474 6.94 17.96 -14.19
CA ASP A 474 5.52 17.57 -14.14
C ASP A 474 5.29 16.40 -15.11
N PRO A 475 4.80 15.23 -14.62
CA PRO A 475 4.46 14.13 -15.50
C PRO A 475 3.40 14.48 -16.54
N THR A 476 2.56 15.49 -16.29
CA THR A 476 1.49 15.93 -17.20
C THR A 476 1.34 17.45 -17.24
N PRO A 477 2.27 18.18 -17.89
CA PRO A 477 2.25 19.64 -17.92
C PRO A 477 1.01 20.23 -18.61
N HIS A 478 0.26 19.43 -19.38
CA HIS A 478 -0.96 19.85 -20.08
C HIS A 478 -2.23 19.79 -19.24
N ARG A 479 -2.16 19.26 -18.01
CA ARG A 479 -3.28 19.22 -17.08
C ARG A 479 -3.07 20.23 -15.95
N PRO A 480 -4.10 20.98 -15.54
CA PRO A 480 -4.00 21.83 -14.36
C PRO A 480 -3.62 20.96 -13.13
N SER A 481 -2.69 21.45 -12.31
CA SER A 481 -2.42 20.79 -11.03
C SER A 481 -3.59 21.00 -10.07
N ALA A 482 -3.75 20.14 -9.04
CA ALA A 482 -4.81 20.25 -8.06
C ALA A 482 -4.92 21.67 -7.43
N LYS A 483 -3.77 22.33 -7.15
CA LYS A 483 -3.74 23.73 -6.65
C LYS A 483 -4.21 24.75 -7.69
N LYS A 484 -3.90 24.59 -8.98
CA LYS A 484 -4.32 25.49 -10.05
C LYS A 484 -5.80 25.27 -10.41
N SER A 485 -6.32 24.05 -10.32
CA SER A 485 -7.73 23.76 -10.55
C SER A 485 -8.62 24.41 -9.49
N ALA A 486 -8.18 24.42 -8.22
CA ALA A 486 -8.89 25.12 -7.14
C ALA A 486 -8.87 26.64 -7.28
N ALA A 487 -7.86 27.22 -7.95
CA ALA A 487 -7.76 28.66 -8.20
C ALA A 487 -8.56 29.13 -9.44
N ILE A 488 -8.80 28.25 -10.43
CA ILE A 488 -9.52 28.56 -11.66
C ILE A 488 -11.05 28.31 -11.49
N GLY A 489 -11.43 27.41 -10.59
CA GLY A 489 -12.82 27.11 -10.26
C GLY A 489 -13.37 28.04 -9.18
N GLY A 490 -13.42 29.33 -9.45
CA GLY A 490 -14.08 30.31 -8.57
C GLY A 490 -15.58 30.14 -8.54
N ASN A 491 -16.12 29.00 -8.13
CA ASN A 491 -17.48 28.75 -7.61
C ASN A 491 -17.79 27.26 -7.33
N ASP A 492 -16.83 26.36 -7.38
CA ASP A 492 -17.12 24.95 -7.08
C ASP A 492 -16.70 24.58 -5.64
N LYS A 493 -17.71 24.48 -4.77
CA LYS A 493 -17.62 24.14 -3.33
C LYS A 493 -17.20 22.70 -3.03
N LEU A 494 -16.49 21.99 -3.92
CA LEU A 494 -16.30 20.52 -3.83
C LEU A 494 -14.88 20.00 -4.03
N ALA A 495 -13.84 20.82 -3.90
CA ALA A 495 -12.48 20.30 -3.70
C ALA A 495 -12.16 20.29 -2.20
N PRO A 496 -11.71 19.17 -1.59
CA PRO A 496 -11.16 19.23 -0.24
C PRO A 496 -9.84 19.99 -0.32
N SER A 497 -9.88 21.32 -0.08
CA SER A 497 -8.66 22.10 0.07
C SER A 497 -7.98 21.69 1.37
N ALA A 498 -6.66 21.53 1.35
CA ALA A 498 -5.85 21.36 2.56
C ALA A 498 -6.12 22.46 3.61
N THR A 499 -6.72 23.58 3.21
CA THR A 499 -7.15 24.69 4.07
C THR A 499 -8.44 24.38 4.82
N ARG A 500 -9.27 23.41 4.39
CA ARG A 500 -10.49 23.01 5.11
C ARG A 500 -10.23 22.06 6.28
N MET A 501 -9.04 21.50 6.42
CA MET A 501 -8.68 20.75 7.64
C MET A 501 -8.61 21.63 8.91
N LYS A 502 -8.66 22.96 8.80
CA LYS A 502 -8.63 23.87 9.96
C LYS A 502 -9.98 24.16 10.60
N THR A 503 -11.08 23.75 10.00
CA THR A 503 -12.41 24.01 10.56
C THR A 503 -13.32 22.78 10.44
N TYR A 504 -13.06 21.75 11.27
CA TYR A 504 -14.16 20.87 11.65
C TYR A 504 -15.12 21.66 12.56
N PRO A 505 -16.44 21.57 12.35
CA PRO A 505 -17.38 22.11 13.32
C PRO A 505 -17.06 21.42 14.66
N LYS A 506 -16.83 22.23 15.71
CA LYS A 506 -16.79 21.70 17.08
C LYS A 506 -18.08 20.91 17.26
N ILE A 507 -17.96 19.61 17.47
CA ILE A 507 -19.08 18.79 17.89
C ILE A 507 -19.56 19.44 19.18
N ALA A 508 -20.78 19.99 19.18
CA ALA A 508 -21.39 20.54 20.38
C ALA A 508 -21.43 19.38 21.41
N PRO A 509 -21.02 19.61 22.64
CA PRO A 509 -21.16 18.59 23.67
C PRO A 509 -22.62 18.17 23.80
N PRO A 510 -22.93 16.91 24.07
CA PRO A 510 -24.30 16.46 24.25
C PRO A 510 -24.97 17.30 25.33
N ALA A 511 -26.23 17.67 25.11
CA ALA A 511 -27.02 18.46 26.07
C ALA A 511 -27.01 17.76 27.44
N GLY A 512 -26.42 18.42 28.45
CA GLY A 512 -26.30 17.87 29.80
C GLY A 512 -24.87 17.78 30.37
N ALA A 513 -23.84 18.14 29.63
CA ALA A 513 -22.47 18.18 30.20
C ALA A 513 -22.28 19.43 31.08
N PRO A 514 -21.68 19.31 32.28
CA PRO A 514 -21.45 20.46 33.17
C PRO A 514 -20.44 21.44 32.56
N VAL A 515 -20.78 22.71 32.59
CA VAL A 515 -19.95 23.82 32.12
C VAL A 515 -18.75 23.96 33.06
N PRO A 516 -17.49 23.95 32.60
CA PRO A 516 -16.35 24.20 33.44
C PRO A 516 -16.37 25.66 33.96
N PRO A 517 -15.94 25.92 35.20
CA PRO A 517 -15.95 27.28 35.77
C PRO A 517 -15.02 28.20 34.98
N LYS A 518 -15.49 29.42 34.75
CA LYS A 518 -14.67 30.49 34.17
C LYS A 518 -13.56 30.80 35.15
N THR A 519 -12.31 30.57 34.73
CA THR A 519 -11.13 31.11 35.43
C THR A 519 -11.11 32.62 35.29
N LEU A 520 -11.08 33.27 36.43
CA LEU A 520 -10.75 34.69 36.62
C LEU A 520 -9.30 34.97 36.18
#